data_986f1cc65487c6b08ed955aaacb2aacd
#
_entry.id   986f1cc65487c6b08ed955aaacb2aacd
#
_cell.length_a   1.000
_cell.length_b   1.000
_cell.length_c   1.000
_cell.angle_alpha   90.00
_cell.angle_beta   90.00
_cell.angle_gamma   90.00
#
_symmetry.space_group_name_H-M   'P 1'
#
loop_
_entity.id
_entity.type
_entity.pdbx_description
1 polymer ?
#
loop_
_entity_poly.entity_id
_entity_poly.type
_entity_poly.pdbx_seq_one_letter_code
_entity_poly.pdbx_strand_id
1 'polypeptide(L)'
;MKNYKKGILATMIVATMPLFAATSNDVIKVNTFVDEDGENNNACSLREALKAAEIRRNYGGCTVSDISSATRKEIQLEAGTYVLKKELAPNVNVVIYGALPVDWEKRSLITNQYPAQTENKTIIDGNNSSRIFNTTIGSKALTLNNITLKNARTNDRGGAIYAGADIALQNVRILASQAGISGGAIFLAGPTTGLSISNAVIQNNQSPAGSVLGVSCFNDNVYSQRKIDISSSSIIQNGSTSSVSIFDFCGEPTVNLSTNTIAQNISNSTNGTVLKFTGDTKAGNTTNNTSSILSNASSLELTSNTIVEN
;
A
#
# COMPACT_ATOMS: atom_id res chain seq x y z
N MET A 1 14.70 -58.16 34.02
CA MET A 1 14.13 -56.79 33.94
C MET A 1 14.23 -56.33 32.52
N LYS A 2 13.12 -56.23 31.78
CA LYS A 2 13.05 -55.82 30.39
C LYS A 2 12.69 -54.34 30.34
N ASN A 3 13.60 -53.48 29.80
CA ASN A 3 13.36 -52.07 29.59
C ASN A 3 12.54 -51.83 28.31
N TYR A 4 11.32 -51.38 28.45
CA TYR A 4 10.51 -50.89 27.34
C TYR A 4 10.87 -49.42 27.04
N LYS A 5 11.45 -49.14 25.90
CA LYS A 5 11.55 -47.79 25.35
C LYS A 5 10.22 -47.43 24.69
N LYS A 6 9.49 -46.47 25.27
CA LYS A 6 8.32 -45.86 24.63
C LYS A 6 8.79 -44.88 23.55
N GLY A 7 8.62 -45.24 22.28
CA GLY A 7 8.76 -44.31 21.15
C GLY A 7 7.55 -43.40 21.09
N ILE A 8 7.78 -42.08 21.15
CA ILE A 8 6.76 -41.07 20.89
C ILE A 8 6.68 -40.88 19.38
N LEU A 9 5.58 -41.32 18.79
CA LEU A 9 5.25 -41.09 17.39
C LEU A 9 4.69 -39.66 17.27
N ALA A 10 5.48 -38.68 16.83
CA ALA A 10 5.01 -37.34 16.52
C ALA A 10 4.27 -37.38 15.19
N THR A 11 2.94 -37.32 15.25
CA THR A 11 2.11 -37.17 14.05
C THR A 11 2.22 -35.72 13.57
N MET A 12 2.96 -35.47 12.50
CA MET A 12 2.93 -34.19 11.79
C MET A 12 1.57 -34.03 11.10
N ILE A 13 0.74 -33.13 11.62
CA ILE A 13 -0.43 -32.65 10.91
C ILE A 13 0.06 -31.64 9.87
N VAL A 14 0.20 -32.07 8.64
CA VAL A 14 0.42 -31.18 7.50
C VAL A 14 -0.93 -30.51 7.21
N ALA A 15 -1.10 -29.29 7.70
CA ALA A 15 -2.22 -28.46 7.29
C ALA A 15 -2.02 -28.08 5.82
N THR A 16 -2.69 -28.78 4.93
CA THR A 16 -2.82 -28.41 3.52
C THR A 16 -3.73 -27.18 3.48
N MET A 17 -3.14 -25.97 3.38
CA MET A 17 -3.91 -24.81 2.98
C MET A 17 -4.40 -25.04 1.56
N PRO A 18 -5.71 -24.89 1.30
CA PRO A 18 -6.19 -24.97 -0.07
C PRO A 18 -5.55 -23.84 -0.87
N LEU A 19 -4.72 -24.21 -1.84
CA LEU A 19 -4.27 -23.32 -2.89
C LEU A 19 -5.54 -23.00 -3.69
N PHE A 20 -6.16 -21.85 -3.43
CA PHE A 20 -7.20 -21.35 -4.32
C PHE A 20 -6.52 -21.02 -5.65
N ALA A 21 -6.53 -21.99 -6.55
CA ALA A 21 -6.26 -21.73 -7.95
C ALA A 21 -7.36 -20.78 -8.41
N ALA A 22 -7.04 -19.52 -8.62
CA ALA A 22 -7.92 -18.60 -9.32
C ALA A 22 -8.21 -19.23 -10.68
N THR A 23 -9.49 -19.46 -10.96
CA THR A 23 -9.89 -19.92 -12.28
C THR A 23 -9.45 -18.85 -13.28
N SER A 24 -8.74 -19.24 -14.33
CA SER A 24 -8.06 -18.36 -15.29
C SER A 24 -8.97 -17.40 -16.06
N ASN A 25 -10.25 -17.34 -15.73
CA ASN A 25 -11.26 -16.59 -16.47
C ASN A 25 -11.58 -15.19 -15.91
N ASP A 26 -11.03 -14.82 -14.75
CA ASP A 26 -11.43 -13.60 -14.05
C ASP A 26 -10.39 -12.48 -14.11
N VAL A 27 -9.32 -12.66 -14.87
CA VAL A 27 -8.19 -11.74 -14.96
C VAL A 27 -8.29 -10.88 -16.21
N ILE A 28 -8.38 -9.56 -16.01
CA ILE A 28 -8.30 -8.57 -17.10
C ILE A 28 -6.82 -8.39 -17.46
N LYS A 29 -6.44 -8.69 -18.69
CA LYS A 29 -5.06 -8.54 -19.16
C LYS A 29 -4.86 -7.19 -19.85
N VAL A 30 -3.94 -6.40 -19.35
CA VAL A 30 -3.50 -5.17 -19.97
C VAL A 30 -2.41 -5.50 -20.99
N ASN A 31 -2.55 -5.00 -22.23
CA ASN A 31 -1.66 -5.31 -23.33
C ASN A 31 -1.12 -4.07 -24.08
N THR A 32 -1.33 -2.87 -23.49
CA THR A 32 -0.70 -1.64 -23.98
C THR A 32 -0.17 -0.80 -22.82
N PHE A 33 0.94 -0.09 -23.06
CA PHE A 33 1.54 0.86 -22.11
C PHE A 33 0.98 2.29 -22.26
N VAL A 34 0.16 2.52 -23.29
CA VAL A 34 -0.43 3.82 -23.55
C VAL A 34 -1.56 4.06 -22.53
N ASP A 35 -1.59 5.24 -21.92
CA ASP A 35 -2.68 5.64 -21.03
C ASP A 35 -3.83 6.23 -21.85
N GLU A 36 -4.81 5.40 -22.19
CA GLU A 36 -5.99 5.75 -23.00
C GLU A 36 -7.30 5.34 -22.29
N ASP A 37 -8.42 5.90 -22.73
CA ASP A 37 -9.71 5.80 -22.05
C ASP A 37 -10.86 5.62 -23.06
N GLY A 38 -10.95 4.45 -23.69
CA GLY A 38 -11.97 4.08 -24.68
C GLY A 38 -11.68 4.52 -26.12
N GLU A 39 -10.45 4.93 -26.40
CA GLU A 39 -10.07 5.44 -27.72
C GLU A 39 -9.72 4.32 -28.72
N ASN A 40 -9.25 3.17 -28.21
CA ASN A 40 -8.77 2.06 -29.02
C ASN A 40 -9.37 0.73 -28.58
N ASN A 41 -10.26 0.16 -29.36
CA ASN A 41 -10.91 -1.11 -29.06
C ASN A 41 -10.04 -2.36 -29.30
N ASN A 42 -8.81 -2.19 -29.79
CA ASN A 42 -7.90 -3.31 -30.07
C ASN A 42 -6.81 -3.46 -28.99
N ALA A 43 -6.69 -2.51 -28.07
CA ALA A 43 -5.71 -2.52 -27.00
C ALA A 43 -6.38 -2.23 -25.66
N CYS A 44 -5.93 -2.91 -24.61
CA CYS A 44 -6.42 -2.75 -23.24
C CYS A 44 -5.38 -1.99 -22.43
N SER A 45 -5.65 -0.74 -22.10
CA SER A 45 -4.82 0.05 -21.20
C SER A 45 -5.14 -0.24 -19.73
N LEU A 46 -4.25 0.17 -18.82
CA LEU A 46 -4.51 0.04 -17.36
C LEU A 46 -5.76 0.81 -16.94
N ARG A 47 -5.98 2.00 -17.48
CA ARG A 47 -7.17 2.82 -17.20
C ARG A 47 -8.44 2.15 -17.67
N GLU A 48 -8.44 1.61 -18.87
CA GLU A 48 -9.58 0.88 -19.43
C GLU A 48 -9.85 -0.41 -18.67
N ALA A 49 -8.80 -1.13 -18.21
CA ALA A 49 -8.95 -2.32 -17.40
C ALA A 49 -9.64 -2.02 -16.06
N LEU A 50 -9.29 -0.89 -15.40
CA LEU A 50 -9.98 -0.42 -14.20
C LEU A 50 -11.45 -0.06 -14.49
N LYS A 51 -11.71 0.60 -15.63
CA LYS A 51 -13.07 0.93 -16.03
C LYS A 51 -13.90 -0.30 -16.39
N ALA A 52 -13.34 -1.24 -17.13
CA ALA A 52 -13.97 -2.53 -17.45
C ALA A 52 -14.30 -3.32 -16.18
N ALA A 53 -13.38 -3.35 -15.21
CA ALA A 53 -13.60 -3.96 -13.90
C ALA A 53 -14.76 -3.30 -13.13
N GLU A 54 -14.84 -1.97 -13.14
CA GLU A 54 -15.91 -1.20 -12.50
C GLU A 54 -17.26 -1.50 -13.10
N ILE A 55 -17.40 -1.38 -14.43
CA ILE A 55 -18.68 -1.55 -15.13
C ILE A 55 -19.03 -3.01 -15.39
N ARG A 56 -18.08 -3.95 -15.14
CA ARG A 56 -18.21 -5.39 -15.38
C ARG A 56 -18.62 -5.75 -16.81
N ARG A 57 -18.04 -5.06 -17.75
CA ARG A 57 -18.27 -5.20 -19.19
C ARG A 57 -16.97 -4.90 -19.93
N ASN A 58 -16.88 -5.38 -21.15
CA ASN A 58 -15.82 -4.97 -22.05
C ASN A 58 -15.81 -3.45 -22.20
N TYR A 59 -14.59 -2.89 -22.18
CA TYR A 59 -14.39 -1.45 -22.35
C TYR A 59 -13.03 -1.18 -23.00
N GLY A 60 -12.99 -0.35 -24.04
CA GLY A 60 -11.83 -0.24 -24.88
C GLY A 60 -11.47 -1.62 -25.44
N GLY A 61 -10.19 -1.97 -25.50
CA GLY A 61 -9.75 -3.31 -25.88
C GLY A 61 -9.77 -4.35 -24.75
N CYS A 62 -10.28 -4.00 -23.57
CA CYS A 62 -10.30 -4.91 -22.42
C CYS A 62 -11.51 -5.83 -22.44
N THR A 63 -11.29 -7.11 -22.13
CA THR A 63 -12.35 -8.12 -22.02
C THR A 63 -12.57 -8.51 -20.57
N VAL A 64 -13.83 -8.67 -20.18
CA VAL A 64 -14.26 -9.14 -18.85
C VAL A 64 -15.10 -10.38 -19.04
N SER A 65 -14.66 -11.50 -18.47
CA SER A 65 -15.39 -12.77 -18.53
C SER A 65 -16.33 -12.98 -17.35
N ASP A 66 -15.95 -12.52 -16.16
CA ASP A 66 -16.81 -12.60 -14.99
C ASP A 66 -17.52 -11.27 -14.73
N ILE A 67 -18.83 -11.27 -14.90
CA ILE A 67 -19.71 -10.13 -14.62
C ILE A 67 -20.25 -10.13 -13.19
N SER A 68 -19.87 -11.10 -12.34
CA SER A 68 -20.35 -11.21 -10.96
C SER A 68 -19.94 -10.01 -10.11
N SER A 69 -20.86 -9.54 -9.29
CA SER A 69 -20.60 -8.44 -8.34
C SER A 69 -19.80 -8.88 -7.12
N ALA A 70 -19.82 -10.17 -6.82
CA ALA A 70 -19.23 -10.72 -5.61
C ALA A 70 -17.72 -10.93 -5.74
N THR A 71 -17.19 -10.99 -6.96
CA THR A 71 -15.79 -11.30 -7.20
C THR A 71 -14.94 -10.04 -7.21
N ARG A 72 -13.85 -10.06 -6.44
CA ARG A 72 -12.79 -9.05 -6.54
C ARG A 72 -12.16 -9.14 -7.92
N LYS A 73 -12.00 -8.03 -8.61
CA LYS A 73 -11.43 -8.01 -9.94
C LYS A 73 -9.91 -8.04 -9.90
N GLU A 74 -9.33 -8.82 -10.79
CA GLU A 74 -7.88 -8.97 -10.94
C GLU A 74 -7.43 -8.40 -12.28
N ILE A 75 -6.36 -7.62 -12.25
CA ILE A 75 -5.75 -7.01 -13.44
C ILE A 75 -4.31 -7.47 -13.52
N GLN A 76 -3.92 -8.02 -14.66
CA GLN A 76 -2.54 -8.42 -14.93
C GLN A 76 -1.87 -7.44 -15.87
N LEU A 77 -0.73 -6.90 -15.43
CA LEU A 77 0.13 -6.03 -16.19
C LEU A 77 1.34 -6.80 -16.76
N GLU A 78 1.78 -6.38 -17.92
CA GLU A 78 3.04 -6.85 -18.52
C GLU A 78 4.26 -6.11 -17.94
N ALA A 79 5.44 -6.65 -18.23
CA ALA A 79 6.71 -5.97 -17.93
C ALA A 79 6.88 -4.76 -18.84
N GLY A 80 7.09 -3.59 -18.24
CA GLY A 80 7.26 -2.32 -18.96
C GLY A 80 6.84 -1.13 -18.11
N THR A 81 6.80 0.04 -18.73
CA THR A 81 6.47 1.30 -18.05
C THR A 81 5.14 1.87 -18.56
N TYR A 82 4.22 2.04 -17.67
CA TYR A 82 2.90 2.67 -17.87
C TYR A 82 2.98 4.13 -17.42
N VAL A 83 3.13 5.04 -18.36
CA VAL A 83 3.22 6.48 -18.08
C VAL A 83 1.82 7.07 -18.04
N LEU A 84 1.44 7.63 -16.89
CA LEU A 84 0.09 8.16 -16.69
C LEU A 84 -0.05 9.61 -17.20
N LYS A 85 -1.19 9.90 -17.82
CA LYS A 85 -1.64 11.26 -18.17
C LYS A 85 -2.37 11.94 -17.01
N LYS A 86 -3.05 11.15 -16.16
CA LYS A 86 -3.81 11.59 -14.98
C LYS A 86 -3.90 10.46 -13.96
N GLU A 87 -4.30 10.76 -12.73
CA GLU A 87 -4.46 9.74 -11.68
C GLU A 87 -5.45 8.63 -12.09
N LEU A 88 -5.25 7.46 -11.54
CA LEU A 88 -6.14 6.31 -11.64
C LEU A 88 -7.08 6.31 -10.41
N ALA A 89 -8.38 6.29 -10.64
CA ALA A 89 -9.39 6.30 -9.59
C ALA A 89 -10.26 5.02 -9.64
N PRO A 90 -9.76 3.88 -9.13
CA PRO A 90 -10.53 2.64 -9.13
C PRO A 90 -11.78 2.78 -8.25
N ASN A 91 -12.94 2.49 -8.82
CA ASN A 91 -14.23 2.49 -8.11
C ASN A 91 -14.75 1.05 -7.90
N VAL A 92 -13.84 0.11 -7.77
CA VAL A 92 -14.10 -1.30 -7.51
C VAL A 92 -12.94 -1.85 -6.67
N ASN A 93 -13.21 -2.84 -5.81
CA ASN A 93 -12.14 -3.56 -5.14
C ASN A 93 -11.31 -4.32 -6.18
N VAL A 94 -10.02 -4.04 -6.24
CA VAL A 94 -9.15 -4.53 -7.31
C VAL A 94 -7.82 -5.02 -6.78
N VAL A 95 -7.31 -6.06 -7.42
CA VAL A 95 -5.91 -6.51 -7.29
C VAL A 95 -5.21 -6.29 -8.61
N ILE A 96 -4.05 -5.66 -8.57
CA ILE A 96 -3.22 -5.44 -9.75
C ILE A 96 -1.90 -6.17 -9.56
N TYR A 97 -1.59 -7.05 -10.48
CA TYR A 97 -0.35 -7.80 -10.53
C TYR A 97 0.57 -7.25 -11.60
N GLY A 98 1.79 -6.91 -11.24
CA GLY A 98 2.87 -6.72 -12.19
C GLY A 98 3.45 -8.05 -12.66
N ALA A 99 4.31 -8.01 -13.67
CA ALA A 99 5.08 -9.15 -14.12
C ALA A 99 5.95 -9.70 -12.99
N LEU A 100 6.09 -11.01 -12.92
CA LEU A 100 6.93 -11.65 -11.90
C LEU A 100 8.39 -11.17 -12.01
N PRO A 101 9.04 -10.84 -10.89
CA PRO A 101 10.47 -10.54 -10.86
C PRO A 101 11.30 -11.71 -11.40
N VAL A 102 12.51 -11.41 -11.90
CA VAL A 102 13.43 -12.45 -12.45
C VAL A 102 13.75 -13.54 -11.44
N ASP A 103 13.84 -13.15 -10.16
CA ASP A 103 14.25 -14.04 -9.06
C ASP A 103 13.06 -14.52 -8.21
N TRP A 104 11.84 -14.47 -8.75
CA TRP A 104 10.66 -14.97 -8.04
C TRP A 104 10.82 -16.42 -7.56
N GLU A 105 11.47 -17.26 -8.36
CA GLU A 105 11.70 -18.66 -8.04
C GLU A 105 12.78 -18.88 -6.97
N LYS A 106 13.59 -17.87 -6.69
CA LYS A 106 14.66 -17.94 -5.68
C LYS A 106 14.19 -17.63 -4.26
N ARG A 107 12.90 -17.66 -4.02
CA ARG A 107 12.34 -17.50 -2.68
C ARG A 107 12.99 -18.52 -1.74
N SER A 108 13.55 -18.03 -0.62
CA SER A 108 14.05 -18.93 0.42
C SER A 108 12.91 -19.76 1.00
N LEU A 109 12.95 -21.05 0.80
CA LEU A 109 11.98 -21.99 1.38
C LEU A 109 12.08 -22.03 2.92
N ILE A 110 13.20 -21.60 3.48
CA ILE A 110 13.44 -21.60 4.93
C ILE A 110 12.81 -20.36 5.58
N THR A 111 13.02 -19.18 5.00
CA THR A 111 12.57 -17.92 5.59
C THR A 111 11.28 -17.40 4.97
N ASN A 112 10.81 -18.01 3.88
CA ASN A 112 9.69 -17.56 3.09
C ASN A 112 9.86 -16.10 2.55
N GLN A 113 11.09 -15.60 2.58
CA GLN A 113 11.45 -14.27 2.14
C GLN A 113 11.99 -14.31 0.72
N TYR A 114 11.62 -13.30 -0.05
CA TYR A 114 12.25 -13.08 -1.35
C TYR A 114 13.68 -12.59 -1.15
N PRO A 115 14.60 -12.92 -2.08
CA PRO A 115 15.91 -12.29 -2.05
C PRO A 115 15.73 -10.78 -2.07
N ALA A 116 16.65 -10.07 -1.42
CA ALA A 116 16.61 -8.64 -1.24
C ALA A 116 16.19 -7.94 -2.53
N GLN A 117 14.96 -7.55 -2.57
CA GLN A 117 14.32 -6.58 -3.42
C GLN A 117 14.89 -6.44 -4.83
N THR A 118 14.65 -7.44 -5.65
CA THR A 118 14.87 -7.31 -7.09
C THR A 118 13.98 -6.22 -7.67
N GLU A 119 14.48 -5.50 -8.68
CA GLU A 119 13.69 -4.49 -9.36
C GLU A 119 12.45 -5.11 -10.00
N ASN A 120 11.29 -4.52 -9.74
CA ASN A 120 10.08 -4.93 -10.42
C ASN A 120 10.18 -4.57 -11.90
N LYS A 121 9.72 -5.49 -12.74
CA LYS A 121 9.70 -5.29 -14.20
C LYS A 121 8.54 -4.41 -14.66
N THR A 122 7.51 -4.27 -13.83
CA THR A 122 6.33 -3.46 -14.12
C THR A 122 6.42 -2.15 -13.35
N ILE A 123 6.31 -1.05 -14.05
CA ILE A 123 6.45 0.31 -13.52
C ILE A 123 5.20 1.10 -13.89
N ILE A 124 4.59 1.79 -12.92
CA ILE A 124 3.57 2.81 -13.13
C ILE A 124 4.21 4.15 -12.78
N ASP A 125 4.28 5.04 -13.77
CA ASP A 125 5.00 6.31 -13.68
C ASP A 125 4.01 7.48 -13.69
N GLY A 126 3.97 8.26 -12.61
CA GLY A 126 3.16 9.48 -12.51
C GLY A 126 3.69 10.66 -13.31
N ASN A 127 4.84 10.50 -14.01
CA ASN A 127 5.43 11.49 -14.92
C ASN A 127 5.69 12.85 -14.24
N ASN A 128 5.89 12.89 -12.94
CA ASN A 128 6.01 14.12 -12.14
C ASN A 128 4.82 15.09 -12.28
N SER A 129 3.70 14.66 -12.80
CA SER A 129 2.54 15.48 -13.12
C SER A 129 1.25 15.01 -12.45
N SER A 130 1.20 13.75 -12.00
CA SER A 130 -0.02 13.16 -11.47
C SER A 130 0.29 12.27 -10.26
N ARG A 131 -0.64 12.23 -9.30
CA ARG A 131 -0.80 11.10 -8.38
C ARG A 131 -0.99 9.82 -9.20
N ILE A 132 -0.63 8.66 -8.65
CA ILE A 132 -0.88 7.40 -9.35
C ILE A 132 -2.27 6.86 -9.01
N PHE A 133 -2.58 6.63 -7.73
CA PHE A 133 -3.88 6.08 -7.33
C PHE A 133 -4.65 6.98 -6.36
N ASN A 134 -5.93 7.14 -6.63
CA ASN A 134 -6.90 7.76 -5.73
C ASN A 134 -8.07 6.81 -5.50
N THR A 135 -8.17 6.21 -4.30
CA THR A 135 -9.25 5.28 -3.96
C THR A 135 -10.33 5.89 -3.06
N THR A 136 -10.34 7.23 -2.90
CA THR A 136 -11.36 7.90 -2.10
C THR A 136 -12.71 7.95 -2.80
N ILE A 137 -12.72 7.89 -4.13
CA ILE A 137 -13.94 7.82 -4.92
C ILE A 137 -14.53 6.42 -4.77
N GLY A 138 -15.61 6.32 -3.99
CA GLY A 138 -16.28 5.04 -3.72
C GLY A 138 -15.63 4.16 -2.67
N SER A 139 -14.53 4.59 -2.04
CA SER A 139 -13.84 3.89 -0.93
C SER A 139 -13.59 2.41 -1.25
N LYS A 140 -12.79 2.13 -2.26
CA LYS A 140 -12.51 0.77 -2.74
C LYS A 140 -11.10 0.32 -2.38
N ALA A 141 -10.99 -0.89 -1.90
CA ALA A 141 -9.72 -1.50 -1.54
C ALA A 141 -8.83 -1.74 -2.78
N LEU A 142 -7.54 -1.49 -2.61
CA LEU A 142 -6.53 -1.67 -3.65
C LEU A 142 -5.43 -2.60 -3.15
N THR A 143 -5.16 -3.65 -3.90
CA THR A 143 -4.02 -4.52 -3.67
C THR A 143 -3.05 -4.44 -4.85
N LEU A 144 -1.78 -4.22 -4.58
CA LEU A 144 -0.72 -4.17 -5.59
C LEU A 144 0.34 -5.23 -5.30
N ASN A 145 0.75 -5.95 -6.34
CA ASN A 145 1.79 -6.98 -6.24
C ASN A 145 2.82 -6.80 -7.37
N ASN A 146 4.11 -6.85 -7.03
CA ASN A 146 5.22 -6.83 -8.00
C ASN A 146 5.23 -5.58 -8.90
N ILE A 147 4.97 -4.40 -8.34
CA ILE A 147 4.85 -3.14 -9.09
C ILE A 147 5.75 -2.08 -8.49
N THR A 148 6.40 -1.29 -9.34
CA THR A 148 7.05 -0.04 -8.96
C THR A 148 6.13 1.13 -9.29
N LEU A 149 5.78 1.93 -8.29
CA LEU A 149 5.17 3.25 -8.42
C LEU A 149 6.27 4.30 -8.35
N LYS A 150 6.38 5.18 -9.33
CA LYS A 150 7.42 6.21 -9.29
C LYS A 150 6.98 7.55 -9.84
N ASN A 151 7.74 8.59 -9.48
CA ASN A 151 7.59 9.95 -10.03
C ASN A 151 6.14 10.47 -9.92
N ALA A 152 5.44 10.10 -8.87
CA ALA A 152 4.11 10.64 -8.63
C ALA A 152 4.21 12.03 -8.01
N ARG A 153 3.32 12.94 -8.39
CA ARG A 153 3.31 14.29 -7.85
C ARG A 153 1.89 14.84 -7.71
N THR A 154 1.63 15.45 -6.57
CA THR A 154 0.38 16.20 -6.30
C THR A 154 0.66 17.39 -5.40
N ASN A 155 -0.14 18.45 -5.52
CA ASN A 155 -0.09 19.57 -4.57
C ASN A 155 -0.92 19.30 -3.30
N ASP A 156 -1.63 18.19 -3.26
CA ASP A 156 -2.48 17.75 -2.14
C ASP A 156 -1.79 16.63 -1.34
N ARG A 157 -2.51 15.64 -0.88
CA ARG A 157 -2.09 14.49 -0.08
C ARG A 157 -1.92 13.25 -0.93
N GLY A 158 -1.06 12.31 -0.47
CA GLY A 158 -0.84 11.01 -1.09
C GLY A 158 -0.18 11.12 -2.46
N GLY A 159 1.15 11.33 -2.49
CA GLY A 159 1.90 11.49 -3.73
C GLY A 159 1.67 10.33 -4.68
N ALA A 160 1.95 9.09 -4.26
CA ALA A 160 1.65 7.92 -5.06
C ALA A 160 0.22 7.39 -4.83
N ILE A 161 -0.22 7.29 -3.58
CA ILE A 161 -1.53 6.71 -3.23
C ILE A 161 -2.28 7.63 -2.25
N TYR A 162 -3.51 8.00 -2.60
CA TYR A 162 -4.48 8.65 -1.73
C TYR A 162 -5.61 7.66 -1.44
N ALA A 163 -5.64 7.10 -0.24
CA ALA A 163 -6.43 5.92 0.09
C ALA A 163 -7.69 6.27 0.87
N GLY A 164 -8.86 5.90 0.33
CA GLY A 164 -10.16 5.97 1.02
C GLY A 164 -10.60 4.65 1.65
N ALA A 165 -9.93 3.54 1.32
CA ALA A 165 -10.17 2.21 1.86
C ALA A 165 -8.84 1.43 1.94
N ASP A 166 -8.89 0.21 2.42
CA ASP A 166 -7.72 -0.62 2.71
C ASP A 166 -6.77 -0.77 1.52
N ILE A 167 -5.49 -0.65 1.82
CA ILE A 167 -4.39 -0.81 0.87
C ILE A 167 -3.52 -1.98 1.30
N ALA A 168 -3.26 -2.88 0.36
CA ALA A 168 -2.29 -3.97 0.55
C ALA A 168 -1.21 -3.92 -0.53
N LEU A 169 0.04 -3.87 -0.12
CA LEU A 169 1.21 -3.78 -1.00
C LEU A 169 2.16 -4.93 -0.71
N GLN A 170 2.41 -5.77 -1.71
CA GLN A 170 3.35 -6.87 -1.61
C GLN A 170 4.40 -6.78 -2.72
N ASN A 171 5.67 -6.79 -2.34
CA ASN A 171 6.76 -6.63 -3.28
C ASN A 171 6.60 -5.38 -4.18
N VAL A 172 6.30 -4.24 -3.54
CA VAL A 172 6.06 -2.96 -4.21
C VAL A 172 7.21 -2.01 -3.93
N ARG A 173 7.59 -1.21 -4.92
CA ARG A 173 8.51 -0.09 -4.74
C ARG A 173 7.75 1.22 -4.93
N ILE A 174 7.90 2.18 -4.02
CA ILE A 174 7.35 3.54 -4.14
C ILE A 174 8.52 4.51 -4.12
N LEU A 175 8.80 5.09 -5.28
CA LEU A 175 10.03 5.82 -5.52
C LEU A 175 9.75 7.26 -5.97
N ALA A 176 10.47 8.21 -5.40
CA ALA A 176 10.52 9.60 -5.85
C ALA A 176 9.12 10.24 -6.04
N SER A 177 8.20 9.96 -5.10
CA SER A 177 6.86 10.54 -5.12
C SER A 177 6.77 11.76 -4.20
N GLN A 178 5.94 12.73 -4.55
CA GLN A 178 5.84 13.99 -3.85
C GLN A 178 4.39 14.42 -3.60
N ALA A 179 4.10 14.84 -2.36
CA ALA A 179 2.84 15.46 -1.98
C ALA A 179 3.10 16.86 -1.40
N GLY A 180 2.22 17.81 -1.72
CA GLY A 180 2.36 19.19 -1.24
C GLY A 180 1.91 19.38 0.21
N ILE A 181 1.14 18.46 0.77
CA ILE A 181 0.61 18.58 2.14
C ILE A 181 1.10 17.44 3.02
N SER A 182 0.76 16.19 2.71
CA SER A 182 1.09 15.03 3.55
C SER A 182 1.04 13.72 2.77
N GLY A 183 1.78 12.71 3.25
CA GLY A 183 1.83 11.40 2.62
C GLY A 183 2.58 11.43 1.30
N GLY A 184 3.88 11.73 1.31
CA GLY A 184 4.71 11.77 0.10
C GLY A 184 4.56 10.51 -0.75
N ALA A 185 4.60 9.34 -0.13
CA ALA A 185 4.26 8.08 -0.76
C ALA A 185 2.76 7.78 -0.64
N ILE A 186 2.24 7.65 0.58
CA ILE A 186 0.88 7.17 0.85
C ILE A 186 0.18 8.12 1.83
N PHE A 187 -1.11 8.38 1.61
CA PHE A 187 -1.97 9.06 2.57
C PHE A 187 -3.26 8.25 2.80
N LEU A 188 -3.57 7.97 4.08
CA LEU A 188 -4.80 7.29 4.49
C LEU A 188 -5.87 8.32 4.86
N ALA A 189 -6.93 8.43 4.07
CA ALA A 189 -7.97 9.44 4.21
C ALA A 189 -9.16 8.99 5.07
N GLY A 190 -9.57 7.72 4.96
CA GLY A 190 -10.74 7.21 5.70
C GLY A 190 -10.42 6.92 7.19
N PRO A 191 -11.42 6.97 8.08
CA PRO A 191 -11.22 6.74 9.51
C PRO A 191 -10.79 5.31 9.86
N THR A 192 -11.17 4.34 9.07
CA THR A 192 -10.88 2.91 9.26
C THR A 192 -9.96 2.34 8.19
N THR A 193 -9.42 3.20 7.31
CA THR A 193 -8.53 2.78 6.22
C THR A 193 -7.27 2.11 6.77
N GLY A 194 -7.13 0.81 6.52
CA GLY A 194 -5.96 0.01 6.91
C GLY A 194 -4.86 0.03 5.85
N LEU A 195 -3.65 -0.33 6.30
CA LEU A 195 -2.48 -0.45 5.42
C LEU A 195 -1.70 -1.71 5.78
N SER A 196 -1.45 -2.54 4.79
CA SER A 196 -0.55 -3.68 4.91
C SER A 196 0.54 -3.59 3.85
N ILE A 197 1.78 -3.55 4.29
CA ILE A 197 2.96 -3.50 3.41
C ILE A 197 3.90 -4.64 3.77
N SER A 198 4.30 -5.42 2.77
CA SER A 198 5.30 -6.47 2.94
C SER A 198 6.30 -6.48 1.79
N ASN A 199 7.58 -6.69 2.13
CA ASN A 199 8.66 -6.80 1.17
C ASN A 199 8.72 -5.60 0.19
N ALA A 200 8.69 -4.37 0.71
CA ALA A 200 8.64 -3.15 -0.08
C ALA A 200 9.93 -2.31 0.01
N VAL A 201 10.13 -1.46 -0.99
CA VAL A 201 11.09 -0.35 -0.95
C VAL A 201 10.32 0.96 -1.03
N ILE A 202 10.47 1.82 -0.04
CA ILE A 202 9.89 3.17 -0.04
C ILE A 202 11.05 4.16 0.06
N GLN A 203 11.34 4.84 -1.04
CA GLN A 203 12.58 5.61 -1.17
C GLN A 203 12.37 6.95 -1.90
N ASN A 204 13.08 7.99 -1.42
CA ASN A 204 13.10 9.32 -2.02
C ASN A 204 11.71 9.99 -2.13
N ASN A 205 10.77 9.64 -1.25
CA ASN A 205 9.46 10.28 -1.24
C ASN A 205 9.47 11.51 -0.32
N GLN A 206 8.72 12.54 -0.67
CA GLN A 206 8.78 13.83 0.03
C GLN A 206 7.39 14.42 0.26
N SER A 207 7.21 15.01 1.44
CA SER A 207 6.09 15.89 1.77
C SER A 207 6.42 16.71 3.02
N PRO A 208 5.69 17.81 3.30
CA PRO A 208 5.84 18.54 4.54
C PRO A 208 5.59 17.70 5.81
N ALA A 209 4.65 16.72 5.74
CA ALA A 209 4.35 15.81 6.85
C ALA A 209 4.13 14.38 6.33
N GLY A 210 4.63 13.38 7.06
CA GLY A 210 4.50 11.97 6.67
C GLY A 210 5.07 11.68 5.29
N SER A 211 6.35 11.93 5.07
CA SER A 211 6.97 11.75 3.75
C SER A 211 6.79 10.33 3.20
N VAL A 212 6.69 9.34 4.07
CA VAL A 212 6.32 7.96 3.71
C VAL A 212 4.82 7.76 3.84
N LEU A 213 4.27 8.06 5.02
CA LEU A 213 2.87 7.81 5.33
C LEU A 213 2.28 8.99 6.09
N GLY A 214 1.23 9.57 5.56
CA GLY A 214 0.35 10.50 6.26
C GLY A 214 -1.00 9.87 6.55
N VAL A 215 -1.59 10.24 7.67
CA VAL A 215 -2.88 9.71 8.13
C VAL A 215 -3.77 10.87 8.53
N SER A 216 -5.01 10.92 8.05
CA SER A 216 -5.94 11.99 8.39
C SER A 216 -6.40 11.92 9.84
N CYS A 217 -6.53 13.09 10.46
CA CYS A 217 -7.21 13.27 11.73
C CYS A 217 -8.70 13.53 11.47
N PHE A 218 -9.54 13.09 12.40
CA PHE A 218 -10.99 13.34 12.38
C PHE A 218 -11.40 14.19 13.57
N ASN A 219 -12.30 15.13 13.33
CA ASN A 219 -12.75 16.08 14.34
C ASN A 219 -14.15 15.78 14.91
N ASP A 220 -14.91 14.86 14.32
CA ASP A 220 -16.35 14.74 14.54
C ASP A 220 -16.76 13.43 15.20
N ASN A 221 -16.34 13.16 16.44
CA ASN A 221 -16.76 11.95 17.18
C ASN A 221 -16.59 10.62 16.41
N VAL A 222 -15.83 10.62 15.32
CA VAL A 222 -15.50 9.45 14.53
C VAL A 222 -14.16 8.93 15.03
N TYR A 223 -14.14 7.68 15.48
CA TYR A 223 -12.90 7.04 15.87
C TYR A 223 -12.12 6.67 14.62
N SER A 224 -10.89 7.12 14.57
CA SER A 224 -9.96 6.72 13.51
C SER A 224 -9.14 5.51 13.96
N GLN A 225 -9.82 4.37 14.05
CA GLN A 225 -9.15 3.10 14.30
C GLN A 225 -8.61 2.55 12.99
N ARG A 226 -7.30 2.43 12.89
CA ARG A 226 -6.61 1.90 11.71
C ARG A 226 -5.63 0.83 12.13
N LYS A 227 -5.53 -0.19 11.31
CA LYS A 227 -4.48 -1.19 11.43
C LYS A 227 -3.42 -0.92 10.36
N ILE A 228 -2.18 -0.70 10.78
CA ILE A 228 -1.06 -0.39 9.91
C ILE A 228 0.04 -1.41 10.20
N ASP A 229 0.23 -2.32 9.25
CA ASP A 229 1.23 -3.37 9.34
C ASP A 229 2.29 -3.15 8.24
N ILE A 230 3.55 -2.95 8.63
CA ILE A 230 4.68 -2.83 7.68
C ILE A 230 5.76 -3.83 8.08
N SER A 231 6.10 -4.72 7.16
CA SER A 231 7.07 -5.78 7.44
C SER A 231 8.07 -6.00 6.31
N SER A 232 9.27 -6.47 6.69
CA SER A 232 10.32 -6.90 5.74
C SER A 232 10.62 -5.86 4.65
N SER A 233 10.61 -4.57 5.01
CA SER A 233 10.65 -3.47 4.05
C SER A 233 11.82 -2.52 4.31
N SER A 234 12.30 -1.88 3.24
CA SER A 234 13.31 -0.81 3.31
C SER A 234 12.65 0.55 3.11
N ILE A 235 12.80 1.42 4.10
CA ILE A 235 12.23 2.77 4.14
C ILE A 235 13.39 3.74 4.29
N ILE A 236 13.90 4.19 3.16
CA ILE A 236 15.21 4.87 3.12
C ILE A 236 15.17 6.16 2.32
N GLN A 237 15.95 7.16 2.76
CA GLN A 237 16.15 8.41 2.03
C GLN A 237 14.86 9.17 1.72
N ASN A 238 13.83 9.04 2.57
CA ASN A 238 12.60 9.81 2.43
C ASN A 238 12.68 11.13 3.22
N GLY A 239 11.84 12.08 2.85
CA GLY A 239 11.74 13.37 3.47
C GLY A 239 12.71 14.40 2.92
N SER A 240 12.79 15.52 3.62
CA SER A 240 13.64 16.67 3.32
C SER A 240 13.83 17.51 4.57
N THR A 241 14.69 18.51 4.52
CA THR A 241 14.90 19.46 5.63
C THR A 241 13.65 20.28 5.98
N SER A 242 12.62 20.27 5.15
CA SER A 242 11.32 20.88 5.43
C SER A 242 10.27 19.91 5.97
N SER A 243 10.54 18.60 5.95
CA SER A 243 9.61 17.58 6.42
C SER A 243 9.57 17.54 7.95
N VAL A 244 8.38 17.65 8.56
CA VAL A 244 8.23 17.54 10.02
C VAL A 244 8.12 16.10 10.51
N SER A 245 7.83 15.15 9.60
CA SER A 245 7.76 13.73 9.95
C SER A 245 7.99 12.83 8.72
N ILE A 246 8.50 11.65 8.97
CA ILE A 246 8.59 10.57 7.96
C ILE A 246 7.28 9.77 7.95
N PHE A 247 6.79 9.39 9.13
CA PHE A 247 5.46 8.85 9.36
C PHE A 247 4.67 9.81 10.22
N ASP A 248 3.48 10.17 9.80
CA ASP A 248 2.56 11.06 10.54
C ASP A 248 1.25 10.32 10.81
N PHE A 249 1.17 9.70 11.96
CA PHE A 249 0.01 8.95 12.42
C PHE A 249 -0.96 9.87 13.15
N CYS A 250 -2.23 9.82 12.80
CA CYS A 250 -3.28 10.52 13.52
C CYS A 250 -4.41 9.58 13.94
N GLY A 251 -5.07 9.93 15.02
CA GLY A 251 -6.10 9.11 15.62
C GLY A 251 -5.54 8.05 16.56
N GLU A 252 -6.14 6.89 16.58
CA GLU A 252 -5.78 5.77 17.46
C GLU A 252 -5.36 4.54 16.65
N PRO A 253 -4.32 4.63 15.80
CA PRO A 253 -3.90 3.50 14.99
C PRO A 253 -3.22 2.42 15.84
N THR A 254 -3.41 1.17 15.43
CA THR A 254 -2.56 0.06 15.80
C THR A 254 -1.48 -0.09 14.75
N VAL A 255 -0.24 0.18 15.11
CA VAL A 255 0.91 0.20 14.20
C VAL A 255 1.87 -0.92 14.56
N ASN A 256 2.12 -1.83 13.61
CA ASN A 256 3.10 -2.89 13.74
C ASN A 256 4.18 -2.72 12.68
N LEU A 257 5.40 -2.49 13.12
CA LEU A 257 6.58 -2.44 12.26
C LEU A 257 7.48 -3.63 12.61
N SER A 258 7.69 -4.53 11.66
CA SER A 258 8.48 -5.74 11.91
C SER A 258 9.51 -6.01 10.81
N THR A 259 10.75 -6.28 11.21
CA THR A 259 11.83 -6.67 10.29
C THR A 259 12.11 -5.63 9.20
N ASN A 260 11.93 -4.34 9.49
CA ASN A 260 12.18 -3.26 8.54
C ASN A 260 13.55 -2.63 8.73
N THR A 261 14.08 -2.03 7.67
CA THR A 261 15.18 -1.09 7.72
C THR A 261 14.63 0.32 7.48
N ILE A 262 14.75 1.20 8.47
CA ILE A 262 14.34 2.61 8.40
C ILE A 262 15.61 3.44 8.59
N ALA A 263 16.13 3.99 7.49
CA ALA A 263 17.45 4.61 7.51
C ALA A 263 17.57 5.80 6.56
N GLN A 264 18.47 6.74 6.93
CA GLN A 264 18.83 7.87 6.07
C GLN A 264 17.64 8.73 5.65
N ASN A 265 16.56 8.73 6.43
CA ASN A 265 15.44 9.61 6.16
C ASN A 265 15.74 11.01 6.74
N ILE A 266 15.32 12.04 6.05
CA ILE A 266 15.65 13.42 6.38
C ILE A 266 14.40 14.14 6.87
N SER A 267 14.48 14.72 8.06
CA SER A 267 13.44 15.58 8.63
C SER A 267 14.02 16.92 9.10
N ASN A 268 13.15 17.85 9.46
CA ASN A 268 13.54 19.15 9.95
C ASN A 268 14.43 19.03 11.21
N SER A 269 15.57 19.72 11.24
CA SER A 269 16.56 19.63 12.32
C SER A 269 16.05 20.14 13.68
N THR A 270 15.00 20.95 13.70
CA THR A 270 14.49 21.56 14.93
C THR A 270 13.36 20.76 15.58
N ASN A 271 12.43 20.24 14.77
CA ASN A 271 11.21 19.56 15.26
C ASN A 271 10.82 18.35 14.42
N GLY A 272 11.72 17.86 13.57
CA GLY A 272 11.49 16.69 12.73
C GLY A 272 11.51 15.39 13.53
N THR A 273 10.69 14.44 13.12
CA THR A 273 10.59 13.12 13.74
C THR A 273 10.50 12.02 12.69
N VAL A 274 10.97 10.82 13.03
CA VAL A 274 10.74 9.64 12.17
C VAL A 274 9.30 9.17 12.33
N LEU A 275 8.82 8.98 13.55
CA LEU A 275 7.48 8.53 13.88
C LEU A 275 6.78 9.62 14.71
N LYS A 276 5.71 10.19 14.20
CA LYS A 276 4.90 11.18 14.89
C LYS A 276 3.49 10.61 15.10
N PHE A 277 3.01 10.72 16.35
CA PHE A 277 1.66 10.34 16.74
C PHE A 277 0.89 11.56 17.22
N THR A 278 -0.28 11.80 16.63
CA THR A 278 -1.19 12.87 17.02
C THR A 278 -2.56 12.25 17.28
N GLY A 279 -3.14 12.52 18.45
CA GLY A 279 -4.51 12.11 18.76
C GLY A 279 -5.53 12.82 17.89
N ASP A 280 -6.70 12.23 17.71
CA ASP A 280 -7.84 12.91 17.08
C ASP A 280 -8.24 14.10 17.92
N THR A 281 -8.30 15.28 17.31
CA THR A 281 -8.81 16.47 17.98
C THR A 281 -10.32 16.45 17.92
N LYS A 282 -10.97 16.17 19.05
CA LYS A 282 -12.42 16.42 19.16
C LYS A 282 -12.68 17.90 19.01
N ALA A 283 -13.47 18.27 18.01
CA ALA A 283 -13.94 19.64 17.89
C ALA A 283 -14.68 20.04 19.15
N GLY A 284 -14.10 20.99 19.84
CA GLY A 284 -14.62 21.82 20.88
C GLY A 284 -15.94 21.46 21.55
N ASN A 285 -15.88 20.70 22.62
CA ASN A 285 -16.74 20.98 23.74
C ASN A 285 -15.86 21.23 24.98
N THR A 286 -15.40 22.45 25.09
CA THR A 286 -14.56 22.94 26.21
C THR A 286 -15.34 23.07 27.52
N THR A 287 -16.62 22.68 27.56
CA THR A 287 -17.49 22.90 28.73
C THR A 287 -17.78 21.65 29.54
N ASN A 288 -17.45 20.45 29.09
CA ASN A 288 -17.60 19.26 29.91
C ASN A 288 -16.34 18.40 29.86
N ASN A 289 -15.63 18.40 30.95
CA ASN A 289 -14.42 17.66 31.23
C ASN A 289 -14.67 16.13 31.34
N THR A 290 -15.39 15.58 30.40
CA THR A 290 -15.61 14.13 30.25
C THR A 290 -14.84 13.55 29.06
N SER A 291 -13.70 14.16 28.76
CA SER A 291 -12.79 13.70 27.72
C SER A 291 -12.07 12.39 28.03
N SER A 292 -12.41 11.75 29.14
CA SER A 292 -11.64 10.62 29.64
C SER A 292 -12.14 9.24 29.19
N ILE A 293 -13.15 9.16 28.34
CA ILE A 293 -13.85 7.88 28.29
C ILE A 293 -13.46 7.02 27.09
N LEU A 294 -12.76 7.53 26.08
CA LEU A 294 -12.63 6.79 24.84
C LEU A 294 -11.27 6.94 24.17
N SER A 295 -10.21 7.06 24.91
CA SER A 295 -8.89 6.85 24.33
C SER A 295 -8.58 5.36 24.34
N ASN A 296 -8.94 4.66 23.27
CA ASN A 296 -8.14 3.52 22.92
C ASN A 296 -6.80 4.11 22.49
N ALA A 297 -5.79 3.96 23.32
CA ALA A 297 -4.49 4.51 23.05
C ALA A 297 -3.95 3.95 21.73
N SER A 298 -3.30 4.80 20.93
CA SER A 298 -2.47 4.32 19.82
C SER A 298 -1.55 3.22 20.33
N SER A 299 -1.41 2.13 19.60
CA SER A 299 -0.44 1.11 19.92
C SER A 299 0.66 1.06 18.87
N LEU A 300 1.89 0.95 19.33
CA LEU A 300 3.06 0.77 18.47
C LEU A 300 3.82 -0.47 18.89
N GLU A 301 3.96 -1.42 18.00
CA GLU A 301 4.81 -2.58 18.15
C GLU A 301 5.98 -2.49 17.19
N LEU A 302 7.21 -2.55 17.72
CA LEU A 302 8.45 -2.56 16.95
C LEU A 302 9.17 -3.88 17.19
N THR A 303 9.24 -4.75 16.17
CA THR A 303 9.87 -6.05 16.29
C THR A 303 10.98 -6.23 15.26
N SER A 304 12.21 -6.45 15.72
CA SER A 304 13.37 -6.74 14.85
C SER A 304 13.63 -5.70 13.76
N ASN A 305 13.33 -4.42 14.00
CA ASN A 305 13.64 -3.36 13.05
C ASN A 305 15.06 -2.82 13.24
N THR A 306 15.64 -2.31 12.15
CA THR A 306 16.85 -1.50 12.17
C THR A 306 16.48 -0.05 11.87
N ILE A 307 16.68 0.86 12.83
CA ILE A 307 16.36 2.29 12.71
C ILE A 307 17.63 3.06 12.96
N VAL A 308 18.26 3.58 11.90
CA VAL A 308 19.59 4.21 11.97
C VAL A 308 19.71 5.40 11.03
N GLU A 309 20.60 6.34 11.38
CA GLU A 309 20.99 7.47 10.52
C GLU A 309 19.79 8.31 9.99
N ASN A 310 18.80 8.57 10.83
CA ASN A 310 17.62 9.36 10.46
C ASN A 310 17.67 10.78 11.02
#